data_5795905e406c9e5d1025f80f4e88d34b
#
_entry.id   5795905e406c9e5d1025f80f4e88d34b
#
_cell.length_a   1.000
_cell.length_b   1.000
_cell.length_c   1.000
_cell.angle_alpha   90.00
_cell.angle_beta   90.00
_cell.angle_gamma   90.00
#
_symmetry.space_group_name_H-M   'P 1'
#
loop_
_entity.id
_entity.type
_entity.pdbx_description
1 polymer ?
#
loop_
_entity_poly.entity_id
_entity_poly.type
_entity_poly.pdbx_seq_one_letter_code
_entity_poly.pdbx_strand_id
1 'polypeptide(L)'
;MLGAYGFTIYECVEMGELSAALEARPPDLIVLGLTAGGIVAAEMLRLLAANDFEGKILPVATRDSVVVTAIQELAEELRIALLPPLHMPFGKERLHDSLSVLLAETSGPLVDIGEAVRGGWLELWYQPKIDTQAIIMRGAEALLRVRHPVWGIVPTAYFIADDGDPRSGPISEIVISRAVADWHHFFLEQGPIELAVNLPMTFLQDPESIKGLHRKLPDHTGFQGLIIESNGTDIVRNLTLAKDVARELRDHKVAISIDDLGAEWLALSGLREFPFVEVKVDRKFVTGCGTDRLKQSMCRRIVDLAHGYGARTVAEGVETWGDFLAARDIGFDLVQGFLFAKPMSAEKFAQTCWAGSHVRLPGTRPRSTLFDWD
;
A
#
# COMPACT_ATOMS: atom_id res chain seq x y z
N MET A 1 -11.87 10.73 1.77
CA MET A 1 -11.00 10.10 2.80
C MET A 1 -11.53 8.74 3.24
N LEU A 2 -12.75 8.62 3.75
CA LEU A 2 -13.31 7.33 4.24
C LEU A 2 -13.33 6.20 3.18
N GLY A 3 -13.61 6.50 1.92
CA GLY A 3 -13.55 5.50 0.85
C GLY A 3 -12.17 4.83 0.65
N ALA A 4 -11.09 5.47 1.12
CA ALA A 4 -9.76 4.88 1.10
C ALA A 4 -9.58 3.77 2.16
N TYR A 5 -10.46 3.72 3.16
CA TYR A 5 -10.51 2.69 4.20
C TYR A 5 -11.54 1.58 3.89
N GLY A 6 -12.10 1.56 2.67
CA GLY A 6 -13.06 0.54 2.27
C GLY A 6 -14.50 0.80 2.67
N PHE A 7 -14.82 1.97 3.26
CA PHE A 7 -16.20 2.30 3.61
C PHE A 7 -17.05 2.60 2.36
N THR A 8 -18.24 2.03 2.32
CA THR A 8 -19.32 2.49 1.43
C THR A 8 -19.93 3.74 2.07
N ILE A 9 -19.93 4.87 1.34
CA ILE A 9 -20.30 6.17 1.90
C ILE A 9 -21.67 6.58 1.36
N TYR A 10 -22.56 6.96 2.26
CA TYR A 10 -23.81 7.65 1.96
C TYR A 10 -23.78 9.03 2.61
N GLU A 11 -24.06 10.06 1.84
CA GLU A 11 -24.19 11.41 2.35
C GLU A 11 -25.66 11.70 2.60
N CYS A 12 -26.00 12.08 3.84
CA CYS A 12 -27.32 12.50 4.22
C CYS A 12 -27.28 13.99 4.62
N VAL A 13 -28.08 14.81 3.98
CA VAL A 13 -28.19 16.25 4.27
C VAL A 13 -29.38 16.54 5.14
N GLU A 14 -30.46 15.74 5.02
CA GLU A 14 -31.70 15.89 5.74
C GLU A 14 -31.99 14.69 6.65
N MET A 15 -32.74 14.94 7.76
CA MET A 15 -33.12 13.88 8.71
C MET A 15 -33.93 12.77 8.09
N GLY A 16 -34.75 13.08 7.06
CA GLY A 16 -35.53 12.07 6.33
C GLY A 16 -34.67 11.08 5.55
N GLU A 17 -33.56 11.53 4.97
CA GLU A 17 -32.58 10.69 4.28
C GLU A 17 -31.87 9.75 5.25
N LEU A 18 -31.52 10.25 6.45
CA LEU A 18 -30.92 9.43 7.49
C LEU A 18 -31.90 8.35 7.97
N SER A 19 -33.17 8.69 8.18
CA SER A 19 -34.21 7.73 8.57
C SER A 19 -34.37 6.62 7.53
N ALA A 20 -34.45 6.98 6.25
CA ALA A 20 -34.53 6.02 5.16
C ALA A 20 -33.28 5.13 5.05
N ALA A 21 -32.09 5.69 5.29
CA ALA A 21 -30.85 4.93 5.30
C ALA A 21 -30.80 3.92 6.46
N LEU A 22 -31.25 4.30 7.66
CA LEU A 22 -31.33 3.41 8.82
C LEU A 22 -32.31 2.25 8.59
N GLU A 23 -33.46 2.51 7.97
CA GLU A 23 -34.43 1.47 7.64
C GLU A 23 -33.94 0.50 6.56
N ALA A 24 -33.19 1.01 5.56
CA ALA A 24 -32.68 0.19 4.46
C ALA A 24 -31.50 -0.70 4.91
N ARG A 25 -30.53 -0.12 5.60
CA ARG A 25 -29.37 -0.79 6.17
C ARG A 25 -28.73 0.10 7.23
N PRO A 26 -28.79 -0.27 8.52
CA PRO A 26 -28.10 0.47 9.57
C PRO A 26 -26.60 0.61 9.27
N PRO A 27 -26.00 1.81 9.32
CA PRO A 27 -24.59 1.98 9.08
C PRO A 27 -23.75 1.54 10.30
N ASP A 28 -22.55 1.05 10.06
CA ASP A 28 -21.60 0.70 11.12
C ASP A 28 -20.97 1.95 11.75
N LEU A 29 -20.88 3.04 10.97
CA LEU A 29 -20.30 4.32 11.38
C LEU A 29 -21.09 5.49 10.81
N ILE A 30 -21.41 6.45 11.67
CA ILE A 30 -21.92 7.77 11.28
C ILE A 30 -20.86 8.82 11.56
N VAL A 31 -20.44 9.59 10.54
CA VAL A 31 -19.58 10.77 10.73
C VAL A 31 -20.48 12.00 10.86
N LEU A 32 -20.50 12.56 12.06
CA LEU A 32 -21.36 13.67 12.43
C LEU A 32 -20.60 14.99 12.46
N GLY A 33 -20.86 15.86 11.50
CA GLY A 33 -20.36 17.25 11.51
C GLY A 33 -21.07 18.09 12.55
N LEU A 34 -20.36 18.54 13.59
CA LEU A 34 -20.88 19.43 14.61
C LEU A 34 -20.67 20.88 14.19
N THR A 35 -21.73 21.52 13.72
CA THR A 35 -21.78 22.97 13.46
C THR A 35 -22.21 23.75 14.70
N ALA A 36 -22.07 25.08 14.69
CA ALA A 36 -22.29 25.94 15.84
C ALA A 36 -23.70 25.89 16.47
N GLY A 37 -24.68 25.22 15.83
CA GLY A 37 -26.05 25.16 16.34
C GLY A 37 -26.38 23.96 17.24
N GLY A 38 -25.66 22.85 17.16
CA GLY A 38 -25.86 21.63 17.99
C GLY A 38 -27.24 20.96 17.98
N ILE A 39 -28.30 21.66 17.59
CA ILE A 39 -29.70 21.22 17.66
C ILE A 39 -29.95 20.00 16.77
N VAL A 40 -29.50 20.05 15.54
CA VAL A 40 -29.65 18.94 14.57
C VAL A 40 -28.93 17.68 15.05
N ALA A 41 -27.76 17.84 15.67
CA ALA A 41 -26.99 16.72 16.20
C ALA A 41 -27.72 16.03 17.37
N ALA A 42 -28.35 16.81 18.26
CA ALA A 42 -29.14 16.26 19.37
C ALA A 42 -30.40 15.54 18.88
N GLU A 43 -31.08 16.06 17.87
CA GLU A 43 -32.24 15.41 17.26
C GLU A 43 -31.84 14.10 16.59
N MET A 44 -30.69 14.08 15.89
CA MET A 44 -30.15 12.90 15.26
C MET A 44 -29.81 11.81 16.29
N LEU A 45 -29.16 12.16 17.41
CA LEU A 45 -28.89 11.18 18.48
C LEU A 45 -30.18 10.58 19.04
N ARG A 46 -31.23 11.37 19.23
CA ARG A 46 -32.52 10.85 19.68
C ARG A 46 -33.16 9.92 18.63
N LEU A 47 -33.07 10.25 17.34
CA LEU A 47 -33.53 9.39 16.25
C LEU A 47 -32.80 8.06 16.24
N LEU A 48 -31.45 8.09 16.38
CA LEU A 48 -30.62 6.89 16.42
C LEU A 48 -30.97 6.01 17.63
N ALA A 49 -31.14 6.60 18.80
CA ALA A 49 -31.56 5.88 20.00
C ALA A 49 -32.95 5.24 19.82
N ALA A 50 -33.90 5.95 19.18
CA ALA A 50 -35.23 5.43 18.90
C ALA A 50 -35.28 4.28 17.89
N ASN A 51 -34.20 4.10 17.09
CA ASN A 51 -34.04 3.02 16.12
C ASN A 51 -33.03 1.96 16.56
N ASP A 52 -32.71 1.89 17.86
CA ASP A 52 -31.79 0.90 18.44
C ASP A 52 -30.44 0.83 17.67
N PHE A 53 -29.89 1.98 17.34
CA PHE A 53 -28.65 2.06 16.57
C PHE A 53 -27.47 1.52 17.38
N GLU A 54 -26.86 0.43 16.89
CA GLU A 54 -25.72 -0.26 17.52
C GLU A 54 -24.37 0.17 16.94
N GLY A 55 -24.34 0.95 15.86
CA GLY A 55 -23.11 1.45 15.25
C GLY A 55 -22.41 2.53 16.10
N LYS A 56 -21.32 3.09 15.59
CA LYS A 56 -20.56 4.15 16.28
C LYS A 56 -20.73 5.49 15.58
N ILE A 57 -20.57 6.57 16.35
CA ILE A 57 -20.59 7.93 15.81
C ILE A 57 -19.22 8.57 16.00
N LEU A 58 -18.64 9.09 14.91
CA LEU A 58 -17.43 9.94 14.92
C LEU A 58 -17.85 11.41 14.84
N PRO A 59 -17.80 12.16 15.94
CA PRO A 59 -18.05 13.59 15.92
C PRO A 59 -16.90 14.34 15.24
N VAL A 60 -17.22 15.25 14.33
CA VAL A 60 -16.25 16.14 13.67
C VAL A 60 -16.60 17.60 14.04
N ALA A 61 -15.67 18.29 14.70
CA ALA A 61 -15.89 19.64 15.22
C ALA A 61 -14.68 20.55 15.00
N THR A 62 -14.89 21.87 15.14
CA THR A 62 -13.77 22.81 15.32
C THR A 62 -13.18 22.68 16.73
N ARG A 63 -11.91 23.06 16.91
CA ARG A 63 -11.32 23.13 18.25
C ARG A 63 -12.13 24.08 19.12
N ASP A 64 -12.25 23.76 20.41
CA ASP A 64 -12.97 24.54 21.43
C ASP A 64 -14.50 24.61 21.24
N SER A 65 -15.11 23.63 20.59
CA SER A 65 -16.56 23.58 20.43
C SER A 65 -17.24 23.11 21.73
N VAL A 66 -17.97 23.98 22.39
CA VAL A 66 -18.81 23.67 23.56
C VAL A 66 -19.88 22.62 23.22
N VAL A 67 -20.23 22.52 21.93
CA VAL A 67 -21.23 21.54 21.43
C VAL A 67 -20.73 20.10 21.59
N VAL A 68 -19.42 19.85 21.52
CA VAL A 68 -18.86 18.50 21.67
C VAL A 68 -19.20 17.90 23.03
N THR A 69 -18.98 18.65 24.11
CA THR A 69 -19.28 18.19 25.48
C THR A 69 -20.75 17.87 25.65
N ALA A 70 -21.63 18.78 25.20
CA ALA A 70 -23.08 18.57 25.29
C ALA A 70 -23.56 17.34 24.49
N ILE A 71 -22.96 17.07 23.34
CA ILE A 71 -23.27 15.89 22.52
C ILE A 71 -22.72 14.62 23.17
N GLN A 72 -21.57 14.66 23.84
CA GLN A 72 -21.03 13.53 24.59
C GLN A 72 -21.93 13.16 25.76
N GLU A 73 -22.35 14.15 26.58
CA GLU A 73 -23.29 13.92 27.69
C GLU A 73 -24.61 13.31 27.21
N LEU A 74 -25.18 13.86 26.14
CA LEU A 74 -26.43 13.34 25.56
C LEU A 74 -26.29 11.92 25.01
N ALA A 75 -25.16 11.61 24.39
CA ALA A 75 -24.92 10.27 23.85
C ALA A 75 -24.74 9.25 24.99
N GLU A 76 -24.10 9.61 26.10
CA GLU A 76 -24.02 8.76 27.30
C GLU A 76 -25.42 8.49 27.87
N GLU A 77 -26.27 9.50 28.01
CA GLU A 77 -27.67 9.34 28.45
C GLU A 77 -28.44 8.40 27.54
N LEU A 78 -28.25 8.50 26.22
CA LEU A 78 -28.94 7.69 25.22
C LEU A 78 -28.25 6.34 24.93
N ARG A 79 -27.13 6.04 25.61
CA ARG A 79 -26.32 4.82 25.42
C ARG A 79 -25.81 4.61 23.99
N ILE A 80 -25.50 5.70 23.30
CA ILE A 80 -24.93 5.69 21.96
C ILE A 80 -23.40 5.74 22.05
N ALA A 81 -22.72 4.84 21.33
CA ALA A 81 -21.25 4.79 21.31
C ALA A 81 -20.66 5.93 20.46
N LEU A 82 -19.94 6.86 21.13
CA LEU A 82 -19.16 7.90 20.46
C LEU A 82 -17.68 7.51 20.39
N LEU A 83 -17.07 7.76 19.23
CA LEU A 83 -15.62 7.77 19.08
C LEU A 83 -15.06 9.13 19.57
N PRO A 84 -13.75 9.19 19.92
CA PRO A 84 -13.12 10.46 20.25
C PRO A 84 -13.32 11.51 19.14
N PRO A 85 -13.69 12.75 19.47
CA PRO A 85 -14.02 13.76 18.49
C PRO A 85 -12.82 14.13 17.62
N LEU A 86 -13.04 14.26 16.33
CA LEU A 86 -12.04 14.64 15.35
C LEU A 86 -12.11 16.15 15.12
N HIS A 87 -11.03 16.86 15.46
CA HIS A 87 -10.98 18.32 15.37
C HIS A 87 -10.45 18.82 14.03
N MET A 88 -11.22 19.67 13.35
CA MET A 88 -10.82 20.33 12.11
C MET A 88 -9.81 21.48 12.35
N PRO A 89 -8.85 21.73 11.43
CA PRO A 89 -8.50 20.87 10.30
C PRO A 89 -7.76 19.61 10.74
N PHE A 90 -8.02 18.47 10.08
CA PHE A 90 -7.34 17.22 10.37
C PHE A 90 -6.77 16.59 9.09
N GLY A 91 -5.64 15.89 9.23
CA GLY A 91 -5.03 15.09 8.19
C GLY A 91 -5.51 13.62 8.23
N LYS A 92 -5.06 12.83 7.26
CA LYS A 92 -5.38 11.40 7.14
C LYS A 92 -4.96 10.59 8.38
N GLU A 93 -3.83 10.93 9.00
CA GLU A 93 -3.32 10.24 10.21
C GLU A 93 -4.31 10.34 11.37
N ARG A 94 -4.78 11.54 11.70
CA ARG A 94 -5.76 11.73 12.77
C ARG A 94 -7.08 11.04 12.49
N LEU A 95 -7.52 11.03 11.24
CA LEU A 95 -8.70 10.25 10.84
C LEU A 95 -8.45 8.76 11.03
N HIS A 96 -7.26 8.26 10.65
CA HIS A 96 -6.86 6.87 10.87
C HIS A 96 -6.87 6.52 12.36
N ASP A 97 -6.25 7.34 13.21
CA ASP A 97 -6.22 7.13 14.66
C ASP A 97 -7.61 7.10 15.26
N SER A 98 -8.51 8.00 14.84
CA SER A 98 -9.90 8.02 15.29
C SER A 98 -10.71 6.81 14.82
N LEU A 99 -10.37 6.25 13.67
CA LEU A 99 -11.01 5.04 13.12
C LEU A 99 -10.35 3.75 13.60
N SER A 100 -9.13 3.81 14.16
CA SER A 100 -8.37 2.62 14.57
C SER A 100 -9.13 1.77 15.60
N VAL A 101 -9.87 2.40 16.51
CA VAL A 101 -10.74 1.73 17.48
C VAL A 101 -11.87 0.98 16.78
N LEU A 102 -12.48 1.58 15.76
CA LEU A 102 -13.51 0.94 14.95
C LEU A 102 -12.94 -0.16 14.05
N LEU A 103 -11.77 0.11 13.46
CA LEU A 103 -11.06 -0.84 12.61
C LEU A 103 -10.49 -2.01 13.41
N ALA A 104 -10.19 -1.83 14.71
CA ALA A 104 -9.76 -2.88 15.61
C ALA A 104 -10.93 -3.71 16.17
N GLU A 105 -12.12 -3.12 16.34
CA GLU A 105 -13.34 -3.82 16.80
C GLU A 105 -14.14 -4.41 15.62
N THR A 106 -14.21 -3.75 14.51
CA THR A 106 -14.45 -4.37 13.22
C THR A 106 -13.14 -5.05 12.84
N SER A 107 -12.87 -6.25 13.40
CA SER A 107 -12.13 -7.23 12.63
C SER A 107 -12.73 -7.11 11.22
N GLY A 108 -12.01 -6.42 10.31
CA GLY A 108 -12.35 -6.48 8.91
C GLY A 108 -12.55 -7.95 8.59
N PRO A 109 -13.38 -8.33 7.63
CA PRO A 109 -13.76 -9.71 7.47
C PRO A 109 -12.51 -10.55 7.62
N LEU A 110 -12.46 -11.40 8.66
CA LEU A 110 -11.39 -12.38 8.80
C LEU A 110 -11.57 -13.31 7.61
N VAL A 111 -11.00 -12.88 6.48
CA VAL A 111 -11.00 -13.71 5.28
C VAL A 111 -10.18 -14.93 5.63
N ASP A 112 -10.85 -16.08 5.76
CA ASP A 112 -10.14 -17.33 5.84
C ASP A 112 -9.34 -17.50 4.54
N ILE A 113 -8.04 -17.29 4.64
CA ILE A 113 -7.15 -17.37 3.49
C ILE A 113 -7.18 -18.76 2.86
N GLY A 114 -7.42 -19.81 3.67
CA GLY A 114 -7.61 -21.17 3.16
C GLY A 114 -8.87 -21.27 2.30
N GLU A 115 -9.94 -20.60 2.69
CA GLU A 115 -11.16 -20.51 1.88
C GLU A 115 -10.91 -19.69 0.61
N ALA A 116 -10.22 -18.55 0.72
CA ALA A 116 -9.88 -17.72 -0.43
C ALA A 116 -9.00 -18.46 -1.46
N VAL A 117 -8.05 -19.27 -1.00
CA VAL A 117 -7.23 -20.13 -1.86
C VAL A 117 -8.09 -21.20 -2.55
N ARG A 118 -8.90 -21.94 -1.78
CA ARG A 118 -9.81 -22.98 -2.34
C ARG A 118 -10.84 -22.40 -3.28
N GLY A 119 -11.36 -21.21 -2.98
CA GLY A 119 -12.34 -20.50 -3.80
C GLY A 119 -11.76 -19.80 -5.03
N GLY A 120 -10.42 -19.75 -5.17
CA GLY A 120 -9.76 -19.05 -6.27
C GLY A 120 -9.93 -17.53 -6.21
N TRP A 121 -10.15 -16.96 -5.01
CA TRP A 121 -10.45 -15.54 -4.82
C TRP A 121 -9.22 -14.65 -4.77
N LEU A 122 -8.02 -15.22 -4.75
CA LEU A 122 -6.77 -14.47 -4.77
C LEU A 122 -6.55 -13.86 -6.16
N GLU A 123 -6.21 -12.60 -6.21
CA GLU A 123 -5.83 -11.91 -7.45
C GLU A 123 -4.70 -10.91 -7.19
N LEU A 124 -3.96 -10.53 -8.24
CA LEU A 124 -2.94 -9.49 -8.15
C LEU A 124 -3.46 -8.20 -8.77
N TRP A 125 -3.20 -7.13 -8.06
CA TRP A 125 -3.38 -5.75 -8.54
C TRP A 125 -2.02 -5.13 -8.74
N TYR A 126 -1.91 -4.26 -9.73
CA TYR A 126 -0.63 -3.71 -10.15
C TYR A 126 -0.59 -2.21 -9.95
N GLN A 127 0.49 -1.73 -9.35
CA GLN A 127 0.76 -0.30 -9.23
C GLN A 127 2.05 0.05 -9.96
N PRO A 128 2.03 1.03 -10.89
CA PRO A 128 3.20 1.37 -11.70
C PRO A 128 4.27 2.06 -10.88
N LYS A 129 5.53 1.76 -11.21
CA LYS A 129 6.73 2.48 -10.80
C LYS A 129 7.15 3.39 -11.95
N ILE A 130 7.24 4.70 -11.69
CA ILE A 130 7.47 5.75 -12.70
C ILE A 130 8.88 6.31 -12.55
N ASP A 131 9.61 6.39 -13.64
CA ASP A 131 10.92 7.04 -13.72
C ASP A 131 10.79 8.54 -13.44
N THR A 132 11.58 9.06 -12.52
CA THR A 132 11.48 10.47 -12.08
C THR A 132 11.95 11.46 -13.13
N GLN A 133 12.84 11.06 -14.03
CA GLN A 133 13.43 11.92 -15.05
C GLN A 133 12.64 11.85 -16.37
N ALA A 134 12.34 10.64 -16.83
CA ALA A 134 11.65 10.43 -18.10
C ALA A 134 10.13 10.48 -17.98
N ILE A 135 9.57 10.35 -16.78
CA ILE A 135 8.12 10.26 -16.49
C ILE A 135 7.47 9.14 -17.33
N ILE A 136 8.13 8.00 -17.38
CA ILE A 136 7.64 6.79 -18.05
C ILE A 136 7.54 5.65 -17.04
N MET A 137 6.65 4.70 -17.30
CA MET A 137 6.59 3.48 -16.51
C MET A 137 7.80 2.60 -16.79
N ARG A 138 8.45 2.11 -15.74
CA ARG A 138 9.56 1.16 -15.78
C ARG A 138 9.18 -0.24 -15.35
N GLY A 139 8.27 -0.33 -14.42
CA GLY A 139 7.83 -1.58 -13.84
C GLY A 139 6.55 -1.41 -13.05
N ALA A 140 6.15 -2.47 -12.39
CA ALA A 140 4.99 -2.47 -11.50
C ALA A 140 5.19 -3.37 -10.28
N GLU A 141 4.62 -2.96 -9.17
CA GLU A 141 4.47 -3.79 -7.99
C GLU A 141 3.16 -4.57 -8.05
N ALA A 142 3.25 -5.89 -7.85
CA ALA A 142 2.12 -6.79 -7.74
C ALA A 142 1.64 -6.88 -6.28
N LEU A 143 0.45 -6.43 -6.05
CA LEU A 143 -0.18 -6.33 -4.74
C LEU A 143 -1.30 -7.37 -4.61
N LEU A 144 -1.15 -8.31 -3.69
CA LEU A 144 -2.15 -9.34 -3.45
C LEU A 144 -3.48 -8.74 -2.98
N ARG A 145 -4.60 -9.26 -3.49
CA ARG A 145 -5.97 -8.91 -3.09
C ARG A 145 -6.80 -10.17 -3.00
N VAL A 146 -7.86 -10.13 -2.22
CA VAL A 146 -8.90 -11.14 -2.22
C VAL A 146 -10.15 -10.55 -2.85
N ARG A 147 -10.67 -11.18 -3.90
CA ARG A 147 -12.00 -10.89 -4.46
C ARG A 147 -13.04 -11.70 -3.72
N HIS A 148 -13.43 -11.21 -2.55
CA HIS A 148 -14.39 -11.90 -1.71
C HIS A 148 -15.81 -11.81 -2.29
N PRO A 149 -16.60 -12.91 -2.34
CA PRO A 149 -17.92 -12.92 -2.94
C PRO A 149 -18.92 -11.90 -2.33
N VAL A 150 -18.78 -11.61 -1.02
CA VAL A 150 -19.68 -10.71 -0.29
C VAL A 150 -19.08 -9.32 -0.13
N TRP A 151 -17.77 -9.21 0.15
CA TRP A 151 -17.13 -7.93 0.52
C TRP A 151 -16.37 -7.26 -0.63
N GLY A 152 -16.34 -7.87 -1.82
CA GLY A 152 -15.62 -7.32 -2.96
C GLY A 152 -14.08 -7.43 -2.79
N ILE A 153 -13.35 -6.39 -3.15
CA ILE A 153 -11.88 -6.41 -3.13
C ILE A 153 -11.36 -6.09 -1.73
N VAL A 154 -10.71 -7.07 -1.11
CA VAL A 154 -10.12 -6.98 0.23
C VAL A 154 -8.59 -6.88 0.12
N PRO A 155 -7.96 -5.82 0.67
CA PRO A 155 -6.50 -5.66 0.71
C PRO A 155 -5.82 -6.66 1.63
N THR A 156 -4.52 -6.89 1.41
CA THR A 156 -3.67 -7.84 2.14
C THR A 156 -3.69 -7.67 3.65
N ALA A 157 -3.71 -6.43 4.14
CA ALA A 157 -3.73 -6.11 5.57
C ALA A 157 -4.87 -6.75 6.38
N TYR A 158 -5.91 -7.24 5.70
CA TYR A 158 -7.06 -7.86 6.37
C TYR A 158 -7.00 -9.40 6.46
N PHE A 159 -5.98 -10.04 5.91
CA PHE A 159 -5.93 -11.50 5.88
C PHE A 159 -4.52 -12.12 6.00
N ILE A 160 -3.46 -11.36 5.85
CA ILE A 160 -2.10 -11.80 6.15
C ILE A 160 -1.75 -11.25 7.52
N ALA A 161 -1.54 -12.17 8.48
CA ALA A 161 -1.07 -11.82 9.81
C ALA A 161 0.45 -11.53 9.75
N ASP A 162 1.29 -12.27 10.40
CA ASP A 162 2.73 -12.02 10.47
C ASP A 162 3.53 -12.92 9.51
N ASP A 163 4.80 -12.58 9.27
CA ASP A 163 5.74 -13.35 8.44
C ASP A 163 5.95 -14.81 8.89
N GLY A 164 5.59 -15.14 10.13
CA GLY A 164 5.62 -16.50 10.69
C GLY A 164 4.39 -17.37 10.37
N ASP A 165 3.41 -16.87 9.62
CA ASP A 165 2.20 -17.62 9.29
C ASP A 165 2.53 -18.81 8.37
N PRO A 166 2.22 -20.06 8.77
CA PRO A 166 2.51 -21.25 7.95
C PRO A 166 1.79 -21.23 6.58
N ARG A 167 0.82 -20.36 6.38
CA ARG A 167 0.11 -20.16 5.11
C ARG A 167 0.91 -19.28 4.12
N SER A 168 1.95 -18.60 4.57
CA SER A 168 2.75 -17.68 3.74
C SER A 168 3.39 -18.39 2.55
N GLY A 169 3.89 -19.62 2.73
CA GLY A 169 4.49 -20.41 1.66
C GLY A 169 3.52 -20.69 0.50
N PRO A 170 2.37 -21.35 0.73
CA PRO A 170 1.35 -21.55 -0.30
C PRO A 170 0.85 -20.26 -0.97
N ILE A 171 0.71 -19.16 -0.23
CA ILE A 171 0.30 -17.88 -0.79
C ILE A 171 1.40 -17.34 -1.72
N SER A 172 2.67 -17.40 -1.30
CA SER A 172 3.82 -16.96 -2.10
C SER A 172 3.89 -17.72 -3.43
N GLU A 173 3.65 -19.02 -3.42
CA GLU A 173 3.58 -19.85 -4.61
C GLU A 173 2.49 -19.41 -5.60
N ILE A 174 1.32 -19.01 -5.09
CA ILE A 174 0.21 -18.48 -5.89
C ILE A 174 0.58 -17.11 -6.46
N VAL A 175 1.14 -16.23 -5.63
CA VAL A 175 1.58 -14.87 -6.04
C VAL A 175 2.56 -14.97 -7.20
N ILE A 176 3.62 -15.78 -7.07
CA ILE A 176 4.63 -15.99 -8.12
C ILE A 176 3.98 -16.53 -9.40
N SER A 177 3.16 -17.57 -9.29
CA SER A 177 2.53 -18.20 -10.45
C SER A 177 1.63 -17.23 -11.21
N ARG A 178 0.85 -16.39 -10.49
CA ARG A 178 0.01 -15.38 -11.11
C ARG A 178 0.82 -14.23 -11.69
N ALA A 179 1.84 -13.71 -10.98
CA ALA A 179 2.69 -12.63 -11.49
C ALA A 179 3.36 -13.03 -12.81
N VAL A 180 3.84 -14.28 -12.92
CA VAL A 180 4.41 -14.80 -14.16
C VAL A 180 3.37 -14.91 -15.27
N ALA A 181 2.16 -15.39 -14.96
CA ALA A 181 1.08 -15.47 -15.95
C ALA A 181 0.67 -14.08 -16.45
N ASP A 182 0.50 -13.13 -15.54
CA ASP A 182 0.14 -11.75 -15.87
C ASP A 182 1.29 -11.04 -16.63
N TRP A 183 2.56 -11.34 -16.32
CA TRP A 183 3.71 -10.85 -17.08
C TRP A 183 3.63 -11.20 -18.55
N HIS A 184 3.25 -12.42 -18.91
CA HIS A 184 3.07 -12.83 -20.32
C HIS A 184 2.02 -11.96 -21.00
N HIS A 185 0.93 -11.68 -20.33
CA HIS A 185 -0.12 -10.80 -20.86
C HIS A 185 0.39 -9.35 -21.04
N PHE A 186 1.07 -8.79 -20.05
CA PHE A 186 1.64 -7.44 -20.14
C PHE A 186 2.70 -7.33 -21.23
N PHE A 187 3.54 -8.37 -21.38
CA PHE A 187 4.56 -8.39 -22.42
C PHE A 187 3.98 -8.30 -23.82
N LEU A 188 2.87 -8.99 -24.07
CA LEU A 188 2.18 -8.95 -25.36
C LEU A 188 1.53 -7.58 -25.64
N GLU A 189 0.99 -6.92 -24.63
CA GLU A 189 0.27 -5.67 -24.77
C GLU A 189 1.20 -4.43 -24.72
N GLN A 190 2.22 -4.46 -23.90
CA GLN A 190 3.03 -3.29 -23.56
C GLN A 190 4.54 -3.47 -23.80
N GLY A 191 4.99 -4.68 -24.08
CA GLY A 191 6.42 -5.02 -24.19
C GLY A 191 7.04 -5.37 -22.83
N PRO A 192 8.40 -5.39 -22.73
CA PRO A 192 9.12 -5.78 -21.54
C PRO A 192 8.78 -4.88 -20.35
N ILE A 193 8.42 -5.50 -19.23
CA ILE A 193 8.10 -4.84 -17.97
C ILE A 193 8.80 -5.54 -16.82
N GLU A 194 9.34 -4.78 -15.87
CA GLU A 194 9.85 -5.29 -14.61
C GLU A 194 8.69 -5.50 -13.65
N LEU A 195 8.56 -6.70 -13.08
CA LEU A 195 7.58 -6.97 -12.03
C LEU A 195 8.26 -7.16 -10.68
N ALA A 196 7.64 -6.60 -9.66
CA ALA A 196 8.00 -6.81 -8.27
C ALA A 196 6.86 -7.52 -7.54
N VAL A 197 7.21 -8.45 -6.64
CA VAL A 197 6.27 -9.21 -5.80
C VAL A 197 6.72 -9.16 -4.35
N ASN A 198 5.78 -9.00 -3.44
CA ASN A 198 6.04 -9.07 -2.00
C ASN A 198 6.14 -10.52 -1.54
N LEU A 199 7.29 -10.93 -1.00
CA LEU A 199 7.51 -12.26 -0.42
C LEU A 199 8.18 -12.13 0.96
N PRO A 200 7.72 -12.92 1.96
CA PRO A 200 8.31 -12.89 3.29
C PRO A 200 9.69 -13.56 3.30
N MET A 201 10.55 -13.14 4.20
CA MET A 201 11.88 -13.74 4.37
C MET A 201 11.81 -15.23 4.68
N THR A 202 10.75 -15.71 5.33
CA THR A 202 10.53 -17.14 5.63
C THR A 202 10.39 -17.99 4.37
N PHE A 203 9.81 -17.45 3.28
CA PHE A 203 9.76 -18.10 1.98
C PHE A 203 11.16 -18.23 1.37
N LEU A 204 11.98 -17.21 1.51
CA LEU A 204 13.34 -17.18 0.98
C LEU A 204 14.34 -18.04 1.79
N GLN A 205 13.97 -18.47 2.99
CA GLN A 205 14.77 -19.38 3.82
C GLN A 205 14.67 -20.83 3.39
N ASP A 206 13.63 -21.19 2.63
CA ASP A 206 13.40 -22.57 2.21
C ASP A 206 14.00 -22.83 0.82
N PRO A 207 15.05 -23.68 0.70
CA PRO A 207 15.70 -23.99 -0.57
C PRO A 207 14.74 -24.62 -1.62
N GLU A 208 13.70 -25.33 -1.19
CA GLU A 208 12.74 -25.91 -2.12
C GLU A 208 11.82 -24.84 -2.71
N SER A 209 11.46 -23.81 -1.93
CA SER A 209 10.73 -22.65 -2.41
C SER A 209 11.54 -21.88 -3.47
N ILE A 210 12.86 -21.70 -3.26
CA ILE A 210 13.75 -21.04 -4.22
C ILE A 210 13.82 -21.88 -5.53
N LYS A 211 14.00 -23.18 -5.43
CA LYS A 211 13.99 -24.08 -6.62
C LYS A 211 12.62 -24.08 -7.32
N GLY A 212 11.54 -23.98 -6.55
CA GLY A 212 10.18 -23.86 -7.08
C GLY A 212 9.98 -22.57 -7.87
N LEU A 213 10.48 -21.46 -7.33
CA LEU A 213 10.49 -20.15 -7.98
C LEU A 213 11.17 -20.23 -9.36
N HIS A 214 12.39 -20.78 -9.42
CA HIS A 214 13.13 -20.94 -10.67
C HIS A 214 12.37 -21.63 -11.78
N ARG A 215 11.70 -22.73 -11.44
CA ARG A 215 10.95 -23.51 -12.41
C ARG A 215 9.74 -22.79 -13.00
N LYS A 216 9.28 -21.72 -12.34
CA LYS A 216 8.13 -20.93 -12.76
C LYS A 216 8.50 -19.72 -13.61
N LEU A 217 9.75 -19.24 -13.52
CA LEU A 217 10.17 -18.06 -14.26
C LEU A 217 10.10 -18.29 -15.77
N PRO A 218 9.71 -17.26 -16.56
CA PRO A 218 9.63 -17.36 -18.00
C PRO A 218 11.00 -17.62 -18.63
N ASP A 219 11.10 -18.67 -19.47
CA ASP A 219 12.25 -18.86 -20.37
C ASP A 219 12.00 -18.06 -21.67
N HIS A 220 12.10 -16.74 -21.55
CA HIS A 220 11.84 -15.81 -22.66
C HIS A 220 12.87 -14.67 -22.64
N THR A 221 13.41 -14.33 -23.80
CA THR A 221 14.44 -13.28 -23.94
C THR A 221 13.98 -11.90 -23.51
N GLY A 222 12.67 -11.61 -23.58
CA GLY A 222 12.06 -10.37 -23.09
C GLY A 222 11.84 -10.35 -21.58
N PHE A 223 11.99 -11.48 -20.88
CA PHE A 223 11.89 -11.52 -19.43
C PHE A 223 13.19 -11.01 -18.84
N GLN A 224 13.14 -9.81 -18.26
CA GLN A 224 14.29 -9.17 -17.66
C GLN A 224 14.60 -9.69 -16.24
N GLY A 225 13.61 -10.27 -15.56
CA GLY A 225 13.75 -10.82 -14.22
C GLY A 225 12.56 -10.47 -13.33
N LEU A 226 12.56 -11.03 -12.12
CA LEU A 226 11.57 -10.77 -11.07
C LEU A 226 12.25 -10.07 -9.88
N ILE A 227 11.61 -9.06 -9.34
CA ILE A 227 12.07 -8.38 -8.12
C ILE A 227 11.24 -8.93 -6.96
N ILE A 228 11.90 -9.41 -5.92
CA ILE A 228 11.28 -9.79 -4.66
C ILE A 228 11.43 -8.63 -3.70
N GLU A 229 10.32 -8.09 -3.24
CA GLU A 229 10.27 -7.06 -2.20
C GLU A 229 10.10 -7.75 -0.84
N SER A 230 11.00 -7.42 0.08
CA SER A 230 10.97 -7.92 1.46
C SER A 230 11.17 -6.77 2.43
N ASN A 231 10.48 -6.82 3.56
CA ASN A 231 10.46 -5.75 4.56
C ASN A 231 11.87 -5.46 5.11
N GLY A 232 12.25 -4.19 5.18
CA GLY A 232 13.56 -3.75 5.62
C GLY A 232 13.91 -4.19 7.04
N THR A 233 12.94 -4.24 7.96
CA THR A 233 13.14 -4.73 9.32
C THR A 233 13.54 -6.20 9.33
N ASP A 234 12.88 -7.04 8.50
CA ASP A 234 13.16 -8.48 8.43
C ASP A 234 14.47 -8.78 7.75
N ILE A 235 14.82 -8.02 6.70
CA ILE A 235 16.14 -8.08 6.07
C ILE A 235 17.23 -7.76 7.08
N VAL A 236 17.09 -6.69 7.86
CA VAL A 236 18.09 -6.27 8.85
C VAL A 236 18.22 -7.31 9.97
N ARG A 237 17.12 -7.88 10.45
CA ARG A 237 17.14 -8.96 11.47
C ARG A 237 17.84 -10.22 10.99
N ASN A 238 17.76 -10.51 9.69
CA ASN A 238 18.31 -11.71 9.05
C ASN A 238 19.37 -11.38 8.00
N LEU A 239 20.16 -10.32 8.21
CA LEU A 239 20.98 -9.70 7.18
C LEU A 239 21.98 -10.65 6.49
N THR A 240 22.61 -11.56 7.22
CA THR A 240 23.55 -12.54 6.65
C THR A 240 22.82 -13.45 5.68
N LEU A 241 21.71 -14.03 6.10
CA LEU A 241 20.89 -14.89 5.26
C LEU A 241 20.34 -14.15 4.04
N ALA A 242 19.81 -12.93 4.24
CA ALA A 242 19.31 -12.11 3.15
C ALA A 242 20.37 -11.84 2.07
N LYS A 243 21.63 -11.61 2.48
CA LYS A 243 22.76 -11.43 1.58
C LYS A 243 23.10 -12.69 0.80
N ASP A 244 23.10 -13.85 1.46
CA ASP A 244 23.44 -15.12 0.82
C ASP A 244 22.35 -15.51 -0.18
N VAL A 245 21.07 -15.38 0.20
CA VAL A 245 19.91 -15.61 -0.69
C VAL A 245 19.93 -14.64 -1.88
N ALA A 246 20.21 -13.34 -1.65
CA ALA A 246 20.26 -12.37 -2.74
C ALA A 246 21.35 -12.70 -3.77
N ARG A 247 22.50 -13.26 -3.34
CA ARG A 247 23.55 -13.73 -4.27
C ARG A 247 23.09 -14.95 -5.05
N GLU A 248 22.48 -15.94 -4.38
CA GLU A 248 21.98 -17.17 -5.04
C GLU A 248 20.92 -16.84 -6.10
N LEU A 249 19.98 -15.97 -5.76
CA LEU A 249 18.88 -15.59 -6.64
C LEU A 249 19.34 -14.80 -7.88
N ARG A 250 20.47 -14.10 -7.78
CA ARG A 250 21.03 -13.30 -8.88
C ARG A 250 21.28 -14.14 -10.14
N ASP A 251 21.87 -15.33 -9.99
CA ASP A 251 22.18 -16.25 -11.10
C ASP A 251 20.92 -16.70 -11.85
N HIS A 252 19.77 -16.40 -11.30
CA HIS A 252 18.48 -16.85 -11.78
C HIS A 252 17.55 -15.72 -12.25
N LYS A 253 18.07 -14.54 -12.50
CA LYS A 253 17.29 -13.36 -12.86
C LYS A 253 16.24 -13.00 -11.81
N VAL A 254 16.56 -13.20 -10.55
CA VAL A 254 15.75 -12.74 -9.42
C VAL A 254 16.58 -11.81 -8.58
N ALA A 255 16.02 -10.64 -8.29
CA ALA A 255 16.68 -9.61 -7.50
C ALA A 255 15.88 -9.33 -6.24
N ILE A 256 16.53 -8.85 -5.18
CA ILE A 256 15.87 -8.45 -3.95
C ILE A 256 15.83 -6.92 -3.84
N SER A 257 14.65 -6.40 -3.55
CA SER A 257 14.39 -5.02 -3.14
C SER A 257 14.12 -4.96 -1.63
N ILE A 258 14.68 -3.96 -0.97
CA ILE A 258 14.36 -3.67 0.43
C ILE A 258 13.12 -2.78 0.44
N ASP A 259 12.04 -3.26 1.06
CA ASP A 259 10.77 -2.54 1.15
C ASP A 259 10.59 -1.84 2.49
N ASP A 260 9.80 -0.76 2.52
CA ASP A 260 9.47 0.03 3.70
C ASP A 260 10.69 0.49 4.51
N LEU A 261 11.81 0.80 3.82
CA LEU A 261 13.02 1.20 4.53
C LEU A 261 12.81 2.54 5.24
N GLY A 262 12.91 2.47 6.56
CA GLY A 262 12.79 3.60 7.47
C GLY A 262 14.08 3.88 8.24
N ALA A 263 13.99 3.91 9.56
CA ALA A 263 15.14 4.15 10.45
C ALA A 263 16.20 3.04 10.36
N GLU A 264 15.86 1.87 9.85
CA GLU A 264 16.71 0.69 9.66
C GLU A 264 17.86 0.95 8.65
N TRP A 265 17.79 2.00 7.83
CA TRP A 265 18.84 2.37 6.90
C TRP A 265 20.22 2.50 7.57
N LEU A 266 20.25 2.89 8.85
CA LEU A 266 21.48 2.99 9.63
C LEU A 266 22.21 1.64 9.79
N ALA A 267 21.46 0.54 9.90
CA ALA A 267 22.03 -0.80 9.99
C ALA A 267 22.64 -1.26 8.67
N LEU A 268 22.20 -0.71 7.55
CA LEU A 268 22.72 -1.00 6.21
C LEU A 268 23.96 -0.15 5.89
N SER A 269 24.17 0.97 6.61
CA SER A 269 25.33 1.82 6.42
C SER A 269 26.58 1.10 6.88
N GLY A 270 27.63 1.09 6.03
CA GLY A 270 28.90 0.43 6.34
C GLY A 270 28.96 -1.05 5.96
N LEU A 271 27.96 -1.61 5.26
CA LEU A 271 28.08 -2.90 4.62
C LEU A 271 29.22 -2.86 3.59
N ARG A 272 30.05 -3.92 3.53
CA ARG A 272 31.09 -4.04 2.51
C ARG A 272 30.53 -4.43 1.14
N GLU A 273 29.38 -5.06 1.15
CA GLU A 273 28.70 -5.60 -0.02
C GLU A 273 27.19 -5.41 0.16
N PHE A 274 26.55 -4.93 -0.90
CA PHE A 274 25.12 -4.66 -0.93
C PHE A 274 24.50 -5.39 -2.12
N PRO A 275 24.01 -6.62 -1.95
CA PRO A 275 23.51 -7.44 -3.04
C PRO A 275 22.08 -7.09 -3.46
N PHE A 276 21.49 -6.09 -2.85
CA PHE A 276 20.13 -5.62 -3.15
C PHE A 276 20.17 -4.62 -4.30
N VAL A 277 19.20 -4.73 -5.21
CA VAL A 277 19.19 -3.90 -6.43
C VAL A 277 18.33 -2.64 -6.28
N GLU A 278 17.45 -2.64 -5.32
CA GLU A 278 16.47 -1.57 -5.12
C GLU A 278 16.20 -1.34 -3.63
N VAL A 279 15.92 -0.10 -3.27
CA VAL A 279 15.48 0.31 -1.95
C VAL A 279 14.23 1.15 -2.10
N LYS A 280 13.14 0.74 -1.47
CA LYS A 280 11.89 1.51 -1.39
C LYS A 280 11.87 2.29 -0.08
N VAL A 281 11.62 3.58 -0.16
CA VAL A 281 11.57 4.47 1.00
C VAL A 281 10.12 4.66 1.41
N ASP A 282 9.84 4.26 2.66
CA ASP A 282 8.52 4.28 3.28
C ASP A 282 7.83 5.65 3.11
N ARG A 283 6.57 5.61 2.73
CA ARG A 283 5.70 6.77 2.52
C ARG A 283 5.71 7.78 3.68
N LYS A 284 5.95 7.34 4.92
CA LYS A 284 6.03 8.26 6.07
C LYS A 284 7.15 9.30 5.95
N PHE A 285 8.21 9.00 5.20
CA PHE A 285 9.29 9.94 4.88
C PHE A 285 9.04 10.72 3.60
N VAL A 286 8.30 10.15 2.65
CA VAL A 286 8.06 10.72 1.31
C VAL A 286 6.84 11.64 1.30
N THR A 287 5.70 11.20 1.86
CA THR A 287 4.48 12.01 1.84
C THR A 287 4.68 13.30 2.62
N GLY A 288 4.48 14.45 1.95
CA GLY A 288 4.69 15.79 2.50
C GLY A 288 6.14 16.27 2.44
N CYS A 289 7.08 15.49 1.86
CA CYS A 289 8.48 15.92 1.73
C CYS A 289 8.65 17.18 0.85
N GLY A 290 7.67 17.51 0.02
CA GLY A 290 7.66 18.74 -0.78
C GLY A 290 7.87 20.01 0.04
N THR A 291 7.45 20.00 1.31
CA THR A 291 7.56 21.16 2.22
C THR A 291 8.35 20.89 3.50
N ASP A 292 8.65 19.63 3.82
CA ASP A 292 9.34 19.22 5.05
C ASP A 292 10.84 18.97 4.81
N ARG A 293 11.66 19.91 5.27
CA ARG A 293 13.13 19.83 5.13
C ARG A 293 13.76 18.66 5.89
N LEU A 294 13.16 18.21 6.99
CA LEU A 294 13.66 17.07 7.73
C LEU A 294 13.45 15.79 6.93
N LYS A 295 12.26 15.58 6.38
CA LYS A 295 11.95 14.47 5.48
C LYS A 295 12.87 14.49 4.25
N GLN A 296 13.08 15.64 3.62
CA GLN A 296 14.03 15.78 2.51
C GLN A 296 15.44 15.35 2.90
N SER A 297 15.92 15.77 4.08
CA SER A 297 17.25 15.39 4.56
C SER A 297 17.39 13.89 4.82
N MET A 298 16.35 13.27 5.39
CA MET A 298 16.34 11.83 5.62
C MET A 298 16.30 11.05 4.29
N CYS A 299 15.40 11.41 3.39
CA CYS A 299 15.32 10.80 2.06
C CYS A 299 16.66 10.91 1.32
N ARG A 300 17.31 12.08 1.34
CA ARG A 300 18.61 12.27 0.67
C ARG A 300 19.68 11.32 1.20
N ARG A 301 19.75 11.13 2.52
CA ARG A 301 20.73 10.19 3.12
C ARG A 301 20.47 8.74 2.69
N ILE A 302 19.21 8.33 2.56
CA ILE A 302 18.86 6.99 2.09
C ILE A 302 19.19 6.84 0.61
N VAL A 303 18.89 7.84 -0.21
CA VAL A 303 19.24 7.87 -1.64
C VAL A 303 20.74 7.81 -1.85
N ASP A 304 21.52 8.64 -1.14
CA ASP A 304 22.98 8.65 -1.22
C ASP A 304 23.57 7.29 -0.80
N LEU A 305 23.01 6.66 0.23
CA LEU A 305 23.42 5.32 0.66
C LEU A 305 23.17 4.28 -0.43
N ALA A 306 21.94 4.22 -0.95
CA ALA A 306 21.55 3.25 -1.97
C ALA A 306 22.40 3.42 -3.25
N HIS A 307 22.57 4.65 -3.72
CA HIS A 307 23.41 4.96 -4.89
C HIS A 307 24.89 4.65 -4.66
N GLY A 308 25.39 4.86 -3.44
CA GLY A 308 26.74 4.47 -3.05
C GLY A 308 27.01 2.97 -3.19
N TYR A 309 25.99 2.15 -3.14
CA TYR A 309 26.02 0.69 -3.36
C TYR A 309 25.56 0.26 -4.76
N GLY A 310 25.23 1.20 -5.64
CA GLY A 310 24.72 0.87 -6.97
C GLY A 310 23.26 0.42 -7.01
N ALA A 311 22.54 0.51 -5.90
CA ALA A 311 21.11 0.22 -5.84
C ALA A 311 20.27 1.43 -6.28
N ARG A 312 19.17 1.20 -6.98
CA ARG A 312 18.20 2.26 -7.31
C ARG A 312 17.23 2.50 -6.16
N THR A 313 16.54 3.62 -6.20
CA THR A 313 15.64 4.06 -5.15
C THR A 313 14.23 4.29 -5.66
N VAL A 314 13.22 3.91 -4.85
CA VAL A 314 11.80 4.16 -5.11
C VAL A 314 11.22 4.99 -3.98
N ALA A 315 10.63 6.15 -4.30
CA ALA A 315 9.87 6.92 -3.33
C ALA A 315 8.41 6.45 -3.31
N GLU A 316 7.94 5.99 -2.16
CA GLU A 316 6.58 5.51 -2.00
C GLU A 316 5.62 6.57 -1.51
N GLY A 317 4.33 6.41 -1.83
CA GLY A 317 3.28 7.30 -1.35
C GLY A 317 3.35 8.72 -1.90
N VAL A 318 3.86 8.89 -3.13
CA VAL A 318 3.84 10.18 -3.82
C VAL A 318 2.41 10.49 -4.26
N GLU A 319 1.77 11.45 -3.56
CA GLU A 319 0.37 11.82 -3.82
C GLU A 319 0.23 13.22 -4.41
N THR A 320 1.26 14.06 -4.34
CA THR A 320 1.23 15.45 -4.83
C THR A 320 2.38 15.75 -5.79
N TRP A 321 2.17 16.71 -6.67
CA TRP A 321 3.24 17.24 -7.53
C TRP A 321 4.39 17.84 -6.72
N GLY A 322 4.12 18.41 -5.54
CA GLY A 322 5.15 18.93 -4.64
C GLY A 322 6.08 17.83 -4.14
N ASP A 323 5.53 16.70 -3.72
CA ASP A 323 6.31 15.53 -3.28
C ASP A 323 7.08 14.91 -4.43
N PHE A 324 6.47 14.82 -5.63
CA PHE A 324 7.14 14.32 -6.83
C PHE A 324 8.37 15.18 -7.20
N LEU A 325 8.21 16.50 -7.24
CA LEU A 325 9.31 17.41 -7.57
C LEU A 325 10.43 17.31 -6.53
N ALA A 326 10.07 17.24 -5.24
CA ALA A 326 11.06 17.05 -4.17
C ALA A 326 11.77 15.69 -4.29
N ALA A 327 11.04 14.60 -4.55
CA ALA A 327 11.64 13.28 -4.74
C ALA A 327 12.62 13.26 -5.92
N ARG A 328 12.25 13.88 -7.05
CA ARG A 328 13.13 14.04 -8.22
C ARG A 328 14.38 14.86 -7.88
N ASP A 329 14.24 15.98 -7.18
CA ASP A 329 15.36 16.88 -6.82
C ASP A 329 16.25 16.27 -5.74
N ILE A 330 15.74 15.38 -4.89
CA ILE A 330 16.50 14.57 -3.95
C ILE A 330 17.37 13.54 -4.70
N GLY A 331 16.90 13.05 -5.84
CA GLY A 331 17.59 12.09 -6.68
C GLY A 331 17.00 10.68 -6.69
N PHE A 332 15.75 10.50 -6.27
CA PHE A 332 15.08 9.21 -6.44
C PHE A 332 15.02 8.80 -7.91
N ASP A 333 15.27 7.52 -8.17
CA ASP A 333 15.21 6.96 -9.53
C ASP A 333 13.76 6.74 -9.98
N LEU A 334 12.95 6.19 -9.10
CA LEU A 334 11.55 5.87 -9.35
C LEU A 334 10.65 6.47 -8.27
N VAL A 335 9.40 6.64 -8.63
CA VAL A 335 8.32 7.01 -7.70
C VAL A 335 7.12 6.09 -7.89
N GLN A 336 6.39 5.86 -6.80
CA GLN A 336 5.16 5.12 -6.76
C GLN A 336 4.16 5.85 -5.86
N GLY A 337 2.91 6.01 -6.32
CA GLY A 337 1.89 6.69 -5.52
C GLY A 337 0.66 7.08 -6.32
N PHE A 338 -0.33 7.59 -5.60
CA PHE A 338 -1.65 7.90 -6.16
C PHE A 338 -1.64 9.13 -7.07
N LEU A 339 -0.53 9.89 -7.11
CA LEU A 339 -0.35 10.95 -8.10
C LEU A 339 -0.42 10.41 -9.52
N PHE A 340 0.17 9.25 -9.77
CA PHE A 340 0.22 8.62 -11.08
C PHE A 340 -0.88 7.58 -11.27
N ALA A 341 -0.98 6.62 -10.36
CA ALA A 341 -2.05 5.62 -10.38
C ALA A 341 -2.24 4.96 -9.02
N LYS A 342 -3.50 4.58 -8.73
CA LYS A 342 -3.81 3.62 -7.67
C LYS A 342 -3.55 2.20 -8.18
N PRO A 343 -3.33 1.21 -7.29
CA PRO A 343 -3.34 -0.19 -7.68
C PRO A 343 -4.60 -0.52 -8.50
N MET A 344 -4.45 -1.30 -9.55
CA MET A 344 -5.53 -1.69 -10.45
C MET A 344 -5.41 -3.16 -10.86
N SER A 345 -6.53 -3.75 -11.32
CA SER A 345 -6.53 -5.15 -11.78
C SER A 345 -5.57 -5.37 -12.96
N ALA A 346 -5.10 -6.60 -13.13
CA ALA A 346 -4.20 -6.98 -14.24
C ALA A 346 -4.76 -6.57 -15.61
N GLU A 347 -6.05 -6.80 -15.84
CA GLU A 347 -6.72 -6.43 -17.10
C GLU A 347 -6.65 -4.91 -17.34
N LYS A 348 -7.02 -4.11 -16.33
CA LYS A 348 -6.96 -2.65 -16.45
C LYS A 348 -5.53 -2.16 -16.64
N PHE A 349 -4.56 -2.78 -15.95
CA PHE A 349 -3.15 -2.43 -16.07
C PHE A 349 -2.64 -2.69 -17.51
N ALA A 350 -2.94 -3.86 -18.09
CA ALA A 350 -2.57 -4.20 -19.45
C ALA A 350 -3.17 -3.24 -20.50
N GLN A 351 -4.41 -2.78 -20.29
CA GLN A 351 -5.10 -1.86 -21.21
C GLN A 351 -4.70 -0.40 -21.03
N THR A 352 -4.03 -0.05 -19.93
CA THR A 352 -3.65 1.34 -19.65
C THR A 352 -2.44 1.72 -20.50
N CYS A 353 -2.60 2.75 -21.35
CA CYS A 353 -1.49 3.30 -22.13
C CYS A 353 -0.56 4.11 -21.22
N TRP A 354 0.61 3.57 -20.92
CA TRP A 354 1.63 4.26 -20.13
C TRP A 354 2.51 5.10 -21.06
N ALA A 355 2.53 6.41 -20.85
CA ALA A 355 3.32 7.32 -21.66
C ALA A 355 4.79 6.85 -21.75
N GLY A 356 5.30 6.71 -22.99
CA GLY A 356 6.71 6.39 -23.24
C GLY A 356 7.12 4.91 -23.15
N SER A 357 6.22 3.98 -22.90
CA SER A 357 6.56 2.54 -22.83
C SER A 357 7.19 1.98 -24.13
N HIS A 358 7.07 2.68 -25.24
CA HIS A 358 7.64 2.27 -26.56
C HIS A 358 8.58 3.29 -27.18
N VAL A 359 8.84 4.45 -26.56
CA VAL A 359 9.69 5.50 -27.14
C VAL A 359 11.11 5.40 -26.61
N ARG A 360 12.01 4.77 -27.38
CA ARG A 360 13.46 5.01 -27.21
C ARG A 360 13.75 6.43 -27.70
N LEU A 361 14.05 7.34 -26.77
CA LEU A 361 14.59 8.63 -27.14
C LEU A 361 15.99 8.43 -27.75
N PRO A 362 16.27 8.97 -28.96
CA PRO A 362 17.60 8.88 -29.57
C PRO A 362 18.62 9.58 -28.66
N GLY A 363 19.68 8.86 -28.29
CA GLY A 363 20.79 9.42 -27.51
C GLY A 363 20.80 9.14 -26.01
N THR A 364 19.78 8.51 -25.43
CA THR A 364 19.88 7.97 -24.07
C THR A 364 20.63 6.64 -24.14
N ARG A 365 21.80 6.55 -23.48
CA ARG A 365 22.41 5.24 -23.22
C ARG A 365 21.36 4.42 -22.45
N PRO A 366 21.12 3.14 -22.84
CA PRO A 366 20.34 2.27 -21.99
C PRO A 366 21.05 2.26 -20.63
N ARG A 367 20.41 2.72 -19.56
CA ARG A 367 20.85 2.28 -18.23
C ARG A 367 20.76 0.75 -18.29
N SER A 368 21.82 0.05 -17.89
CA SER A 368 21.83 -1.39 -17.77
C SER A 368 20.52 -1.85 -17.12
N THR A 369 19.95 -2.92 -17.61
CA THR A 369 18.80 -3.53 -16.90
C THR A 369 19.29 -3.90 -15.51
N LEU A 370 18.43 -3.93 -14.50
CA LEU A 370 18.80 -4.33 -13.12
C LEU A 370 19.45 -5.71 -13.04
N PHE A 371 19.35 -6.48 -14.12
CA PHE A 371 19.84 -7.84 -14.26
C PHE A 371 21.07 -7.97 -15.18
N ASP A 372 21.63 -6.85 -15.66
CA ASP A 372 22.94 -6.82 -16.34
C ASP A 372 24.04 -6.76 -15.27
N TRP A 373 24.50 -7.93 -14.88
CA TRP A 373 25.53 -8.15 -13.88
C TRP A 373 26.91 -8.28 -14.57
N ASP A 374 27.41 -7.20 -15.16
CA ASP A 374 28.81 -7.15 -15.64
C ASP A 374 29.80 -6.78 -14.53
#